data_dfb29cf3cb6411d1f9171fbeb2512037
#
_entry.id   dfb29cf3cb6411d1f9171fbeb2512037
#
_cell.length_a   1.000
_cell.length_b   1.000
_cell.length_c   1.000
_cell.angle_alpha   90.00
_cell.angle_beta   90.00
_cell.angle_gamma   90.00
#
_symmetry.space_group_name_H-M   'P 1'
#
loop_
_entity.id
_entity.type
_entity.pdbx_description
1 polymer ?
#
loop_
_entity_poly.entity_id
_entity_poly.type
_entity_poly.pdbx_seq_one_letter_code
_entity_poly.pdbx_strand_id
1 'polypeptide(L)'
;MGFYTIIDDLYFYQMLSFVRKYSNFELKLNTYFYNKTNGITPEFIVVINKFIFFFVRKDKYFTSKIYLGSIRREIAPKKVLIIRAENVFINLLFSFFPDLYIHDIKIENNTSGEREISLYFLSYKDRGIAIGRRGEYIKCLNELCQRYIILENKITPLEIKCKALD
;
A
#
# COMPACT_ATOMS: atom_id res chain seq x y z
N MET A 1 -23.66 -15.67 -10.61
CA MET A 1 -22.79 -15.17 -9.54
C MET A 1 -23.36 -15.53 -8.20
N GLY A 2 -22.54 -16.05 -7.32
CA GLY A 2 -22.99 -16.46 -6.03
C GLY A 2 -23.03 -15.33 -5.02
N PHE A 3 -23.71 -15.57 -3.92
CA PHE A 3 -23.79 -14.69 -2.78
C PHE A 3 -22.43 -14.22 -2.26
N TYR A 4 -21.41 -15.11 -2.33
CA TYR A 4 -20.05 -14.80 -1.87
C TYR A 4 -19.39 -13.68 -2.67
N THR A 5 -19.64 -13.57 -3.98
CA THR A 5 -19.07 -12.51 -4.81
C THR A 5 -19.55 -11.12 -4.36
N ILE A 6 -20.84 -11.01 -3.97
CA ILE A 6 -21.40 -9.75 -3.50
C ILE A 6 -20.75 -9.34 -2.18
N ILE A 7 -20.55 -10.30 -1.25
CA ILE A 7 -19.91 -10.05 0.04
C ILE A 7 -18.44 -9.61 -0.17
N ASP A 8 -17.72 -10.26 -1.08
CA ASP A 8 -16.34 -9.93 -1.38
C ASP A 8 -16.23 -8.54 -2.01
N ASP A 9 -17.14 -8.18 -2.91
CA ASP A 9 -17.19 -6.84 -3.49
C ASP A 9 -17.43 -5.78 -2.40
N LEU A 10 -18.38 -6.02 -1.48
CA LEU A 10 -18.62 -5.11 -0.37
C LEU A 10 -17.38 -4.93 0.50
N TYR A 11 -16.61 -6.00 0.73
CA TYR A 11 -15.37 -5.93 1.49
C TYR A 11 -14.36 -5.00 0.81
N PHE A 12 -14.15 -5.17 -0.49
CA PHE A 12 -13.16 -4.40 -1.23
C PHE A 12 -13.57 -2.96 -1.49
N TYR A 13 -14.85 -2.67 -1.58
CA TYR A 13 -15.34 -1.31 -1.85
C TYR A 13 -15.67 -0.51 -0.60
N GLN A 14 -15.36 -1.03 0.58
CA GLN A 14 -15.60 -0.27 1.81
C GLN A 14 -14.62 0.89 1.93
N MET A 15 -15.09 1.93 2.62
CA MET A 15 -14.26 3.09 2.95
C MET A 15 -13.26 2.73 4.03
N LEU A 16 -12.18 3.48 4.08
CA LEU A 16 -11.16 3.32 5.11
C LEU A 16 -10.71 4.68 5.63
N SER A 17 -10.10 4.65 6.80
CA SER A 17 -9.41 5.80 7.36
C SER A 17 -8.03 5.36 7.86
N PHE A 18 -7.15 6.34 8.03
CA PHE A 18 -5.79 6.09 8.50
C PHE A 18 -5.64 6.54 9.95
N VAL A 19 -4.93 5.72 10.72
CA VAL A 19 -4.49 6.11 12.06
C VAL A 19 -3.27 7.00 11.90
N ARG A 20 -3.39 8.27 12.29
CA ARG A 20 -2.28 9.23 12.18
C ARG A 20 -1.50 9.26 13.47
N LYS A 21 -0.28 8.73 13.44
CA LYS A 21 0.67 8.78 14.54
C LYS A 21 1.96 9.38 14.01
N TYR A 22 2.26 10.59 14.47
CA TYR A 22 3.48 11.28 14.04
C TYR A 22 4.47 11.40 15.19
N SER A 23 5.66 10.84 15.00
CA SER A 23 6.81 11.13 15.82
C SER A 23 7.55 12.34 15.24
N ASN A 24 8.62 12.77 15.91
CA ASN A 24 9.46 13.84 15.39
C ASN A 24 10.07 13.48 14.04
N PHE A 25 10.32 12.19 13.79
CA PHE A 25 10.89 11.74 12.53
C PHE A 25 9.92 11.95 11.37
N GLU A 26 8.65 11.58 11.53
CA GLU A 26 7.64 11.80 10.50
C GLU A 26 7.39 13.28 10.25
N LEU A 27 7.44 14.11 11.30
CA LEU A 27 7.32 15.55 11.14
C LEU A 27 8.47 16.15 10.33
N LYS A 28 9.69 15.68 10.58
CA LYS A 28 10.86 16.08 9.78
C LYS A 28 10.73 15.64 8.33
N LEU A 29 10.25 14.43 8.10
CA LEU A 29 10.01 13.91 6.75
C LEU A 29 8.95 14.73 6.01
N ASN A 30 7.92 15.17 6.72
CA ASN A 30 6.88 16.02 6.14
C ASN A 30 7.46 17.33 5.61
N THR A 31 8.27 18.00 6.43
CA THR A 31 8.96 19.23 6.02
C THR A 31 9.93 18.98 4.87
N TYR A 32 10.70 17.92 4.95
CA TYR A 32 11.62 17.52 3.88
C TYR A 32 10.88 17.32 2.55
N PHE A 33 9.80 16.57 2.56
CA PHE A 33 9.02 16.29 1.35
C PHE A 33 8.43 17.55 0.76
N TYR A 34 7.85 18.41 1.60
CA TYR A 34 7.29 19.69 1.17
C TYR A 34 8.33 20.55 0.45
N ASN A 35 9.52 20.67 1.03
CA ASN A 35 10.59 21.47 0.45
C ASN A 35 11.12 20.83 -0.84
N LYS A 36 11.25 19.51 -0.86
CA LYS A 36 11.82 18.79 -2.00
C LYS A 36 10.90 18.80 -3.21
N THR A 37 9.60 18.80 -3.00
CA THR A 37 8.59 18.70 -4.06
C THR A 37 7.98 20.05 -4.45
N ASN A 38 8.60 21.15 -4.06
CA ASN A 38 8.11 22.51 -4.34
C ASN A 38 6.70 22.75 -3.80
N GLY A 39 6.44 22.30 -2.57
CA GLY A 39 5.23 22.66 -1.85
C GLY A 39 4.13 21.62 -1.83
N ILE A 40 4.44 20.35 -2.10
CA ILE A 40 3.45 19.28 -1.97
C ILE A 40 3.53 18.76 -0.53
N THR A 41 2.40 18.83 0.18
CA THR A 41 2.27 18.29 1.52
C THR A 41 1.71 16.86 1.43
N PRO A 42 2.38 15.85 2.00
CA PRO A 42 1.79 14.51 2.07
C PRO A 42 0.53 14.52 2.95
N GLU A 43 -0.45 13.71 2.58
CA GLU A 43 -1.63 13.52 3.42
C GLU A 43 -1.25 12.83 4.73
N PHE A 44 -0.34 11.87 4.66
CA PHE A 44 0.29 11.26 5.83
C PHE A 44 1.53 10.48 5.42
N ILE A 45 2.34 10.15 6.44
CA ILE A 45 3.61 9.46 6.27
C ILE A 45 3.61 8.24 7.16
N VAL A 46 4.05 7.10 6.62
CA VAL A 46 4.21 5.87 7.39
C VAL A 46 5.65 5.41 7.27
N VAL A 47 6.27 5.11 8.41
CA VAL A 47 7.62 4.56 8.48
C VAL A 47 7.53 3.19 9.12
N ILE A 48 7.90 2.15 8.39
CA ILE A 48 7.92 0.77 8.88
C ILE A 48 9.26 0.16 8.47
N ASN A 49 10.07 -0.20 9.46
CA ASN A 49 11.41 -0.77 9.25
C ASN A 49 12.21 0.13 8.30
N LYS A 50 12.66 -0.39 7.16
CA LYS A 50 13.43 0.38 6.19
C LYS A 50 12.58 1.10 5.15
N PHE A 51 11.25 0.99 5.23
CA PHE A 51 10.35 1.59 4.26
C PHE A 51 9.77 2.91 4.77
N ILE A 52 9.74 3.90 3.89
CA ILE A 52 9.09 5.19 4.12
C ILE A 52 8.03 5.38 3.03
N PHE A 53 6.79 5.57 3.45
CA PHE A 53 5.67 5.79 2.55
C PHE A 53 5.21 7.24 2.67
N PHE A 54 5.27 7.97 1.57
CA PHE A 54 4.64 9.28 1.46
C PHE A 54 3.31 9.10 0.72
N PHE A 55 2.21 9.26 1.44
CA PHE A 55 0.88 9.20 0.85
C PHE A 55 0.49 10.59 0.40
N VAL A 56 0.21 10.74 -0.89
CA VAL A 56 -0.12 12.03 -1.48
C VAL A 56 -1.51 12.00 -2.08
N ARG A 57 -2.14 13.16 -2.19
CA ARG A 57 -3.43 13.27 -2.86
C ARG A 57 -3.29 12.76 -4.29
N LYS A 58 -4.35 12.14 -4.78
CA LYS A 58 -4.41 11.53 -6.10
C LYS A 58 -4.01 12.52 -7.21
N ASP A 59 -4.47 13.78 -7.10
CA ASP A 59 -4.17 14.82 -8.08
C ASP A 59 -2.72 15.33 -8.00
N LYS A 60 -1.98 14.98 -6.95
CA LYS A 60 -0.57 15.34 -6.77
C LYS A 60 0.39 14.17 -7.00
N TYR A 61 -0.13 13.00 -7.31
CA TYR A 61 0.70 11.80 -7.42
C TYR A 61 1.76 11.91 -8.52
N PHE A 62 1.34 12.20 -9.75
CA PHE A 62 2.30 12.28 -10.87
C PHE A 62 3.26 13.45 -10.73
N THR A 63 2.80 14.57 -10.20
CA THR A 63 3.65 15.74 -9.95
C THR A 63 4.72 15.43 -8.91
N SER A 64 4.39 14.70 -7.84
CA SER A 64 5.36 14.36 -6.80
C SER A 64 6.29 13.23 -7.24
N LYS A 65 5.81 12.31 -8.05
CA LYS A 65 6.58 11.13 -8.48
C LYS A 65 7.87 11.48 -9.22
N ILE A 66 7.91 12.61 -9.90
CA ILE A 66 9.14 13.05 -10.60
C ILE A 66 10.31 13.26 -9.64
N TYR A 67 10.05 13.51 -8.36
CA TYR A 67 11.08 13.71 -7.34
C TYR A 67 11.55 12.42 -6.68
N LEU A 68 10.89 11.29 -6.97
CA LEU A 68 11.13 10.03 -6.26
C LEU A 68 12.59 9.56 -6.35
N GLY A 69 13.18 9.63 -7.54
CA GLY A 69 14.58 9.22 -7.73
C GLY A 69 15.54 10.03 -6.87
N SER A 70 15.35 11.35 -6.82
CA SER A 70 16.18 12.24 -6.00
C SER A 70 15.98 11.98 -4.50
N ILE A 71 14.74 11.79 -4.08
CA ILE A 71 14.41 11.49 -2.69
C ILE A 71 15.06 10.17 -2.26
N ARG A 72 14.99 9.15 -3.09
CA ARG A 72 15.61 7.84 -2.81
C ARG A 72 17.12 7.95 -2.62
N ARG A 73 17.78 8.76 -3.43
CA ARG A 73 19.23 8.96 -3.30
C ARG A 73 19.59 9.67 -1.99
N GLU A 74 18.82 10.68 -1.62
CA GLU A 74 19.10 11.49 -0.43
C GLU A 74 18.79 10.75 0.88
N ILE A 75 17.80 9.87 0.89
CA ILE A 75 17.35 9.18 2.11
C ILE A 75 17.92 7.76 2.20
N ALA A 76 18.74 7.34 1.23
CA ALA A 76 19.35 6.01 1.27
C ALA A 76 20.02 5.76 2.64
N PRO A 77 19.97 4.55 3.20
CA PRO A 77 19.50 3.31 2.59
C PRO A 77 18.01 3.01 2.78
N LYS A 78 17.23 3.95 3.30
CA LYS A 78 15.77 3.77 3.42
C LYS A 78 15.14 3.60 2.05
N LYS A 79 14.11 2.76 1.96
CA LYS A 79 13.35 2.54 0.73
C LYS A 79 12.11 3.42 0.75
N VAL A 80 12.03 4.35 -0.20
CA VAL A 80 10.99 5.35 -0.26
C VAL A 80 9.97 4.99 -1.32
N LEU A 81 8.68 5.12 -0.96
CA LEU A 81 7.57 5.00 -1.91
C LEU A 81 6.71 6.25 -1.82
N ILE A 82 6.22 6.66 -2.97
CA ILE A 82 5.16 7.67 -3.05
C ILE A 82 3.90 6.93 -3.48
N ILE A 83 2.87 7.00 -2.66
CA ILE A 83 1.63 6.23 -2.82
C ILE A 83 0.46 7.19 -2.86
N ARG A 84 -0.54 6.90 -3.70
CA ARG A 84 -1.78 7.69 -3.70
C ARG A 84 -2.54 7.45 -2.40
N ALA A 85 -2.97 8.52 -1.77
CA ALA A 85 -3.82 8.44 -0.59
C ALA A 85 -5.24 8.14 -1.06
N GLU A 86 -5.61 6.88 -1.02
CA GLU A 86 -6.93 6.40 -1.43
C GLU A 86 -7.78 6.13 -0.18
N ASN A 87 -9.08 6.40 -0.27
CA ASN A 87 -10.02 6.20 0.83
C ASN A 87 -10.97 5.04 0.63
N VAL A 88 -10.85 4.33 -0.48
CA VAL A 88 -11.58 3.08 -0.77
C VAL A 88 -10.57 1.94 -0.78
N PHE A 89 -10.87 0.84 -0.10
CA PHE A 89 -9.89 -0.20 0.17
C PHE A 89 -9.28 -0.81 -1.09
N ILE A 90 -10.10 -1.14 -2.09
CA ILE A 90 -9.58 -1.73 -3.34
C ILE A 90 -8.60 -0.79 -4.03
N ASN A 91 -8.89 0.51 -4.02
CA ASN A 91 -8.02 1.51 -4.66
C ASN A 91 -6.70 1.63 -3.91
N LEU A 92 -6.72 1.52 -2.58
CA LEU A 92 -5.50 1.49 -1.79
C LEU A 92 -4.64 0.28 -2.13
N LEU A 93 -5.26 -0.90 -2.25
CA LEU A 93 -4.53 -2.12 -2.63
C LEU A 93 -3.81 -1.96 -3.96
N PHE A 94 -4.50 -1.41 -4.98
CA PHE A 94 -3.85 -1.11 -6.26
C PHE A 94 -2.71 -0.09 -6.11
N SER A 95 -2.89 0.92 -5.26
CA SER A 95 -1.91 1.99 -5.10
C SER A 95 -0.58 1.50 -4.52
N PHE A 96 -0.57 0.40 -3.78
CA PHE A 96 0.66 -0.18 -3.23
C PHE A 96 1.60 -0.74 -4.30
N PHE A 97 1.12 -0.98 -5.52
CA PHE A 97 1.89 -1.58 -6.61
C PHE A 97 1.81 -0.70 -7.86
N PRO A 98 2.35 0.53 -7.81
CA PRO A 98 2.12 1.52 -8.87
C PRO A 98 2.67 1.14 -10.23
N ASP A 99 3.69 0.26 -10.29
CA ASP A 99 4.36 -0.12 -11.51
C ASP A 99 4.02 -1.54 -11.97
N LEU A 100 3.04 -2.18 -11.32
CA LEU A 100 2.65 -3.55 -11.63
C LEU A 100 1.16 -3.64 -11.98
N TYR A 101 0.85 -4.54 -12.91
CA TYR A 101 -0.52 -4.86 -13.26
C TYR A 101 -1.04 -5.98 -12.35
N ILE A 102 -2.10 -5.70 -11.61
CA ILE A 102 -2.79 -6.70 -10.81
C ILE A 102 -3.93 -7.24 -11.65
N HIS A 103 -3.85 -8.52 -11.99
CA HIS A 103 -4.82 -9.16 -12.87
C HIS A 103 -6.16 -9.40 -12.18
N ASP A 104 -6.13 -9.82 -10.91
CA ASP A 104 -7.34 -10.14 -10.16
C ASP A 104 -7.10 -9.99 -8.66
N ILE A 105 -8.17 -9.69 -7.93
CA ILE A 105 -8.17 -9.61 -6.47
C ILE A 105 -9.33 -10.45 -5.96
N LYS A 106 -9.04 -11.40 -5.07
CA LYS A 106 -10.05 -12.31 -4.51
C LYS A 106 -9.85 -12.49 -3.02
N ILE A 107 -10.91 -12.85 -2.33
CA ILE A 107 -10.82 -13.38 -0.98
C ILE A 107 -10.87 -14.90 -1.08
N GLU A 108 -9.85 -15.56 -0.55
CA GLU A 108 -9.71 -17.00 -0.62
C GLU A 108 -9.34 -17.56 0.75
N ASN A 109 -9.66 -18.83 0.97
CA ASN A 109 -9.19 -19.52 2.17
C ASN A 109 -7.79 -20.06 1.92
N ASN A 110 -6.92 -19.89 2.94
CA ASN A 110 -5.60 -20.50 2.89
C ASN A 110 -5.66 -21.97 3.34
N THR A 111 -4.50 -22.64 3.42
CA THR A 111 -4.42 -24.05 3.80
C THR A 111 -4.90 -24.30 5.23
N SER A 112 -4.86 -23.29 6.10
CA SER A 112 -5.36 -23.36 7.49
C SER A 112 -6.85 -23.08 7.60
N GLY A 113 -7.52 -22.75 6.50
CA GLY A 113 -8.93 -22.39 6.49
C GLY A 113 -9.22 -20.93 6.83
N GLU A 114 -8.18 -20.12 7.01
CA GLU A 114 -8.33 -18.69 7.26
C GLU A 114 -8.49 -17.94 5.93
N ARG A 115 -9.28 -16.86 5.97
CA ARG A 115 -9.52 -16.02 4.80
C ARG A 115 -8.33 -15.09 4.59
N GLU A 116 -7.98 -14.86 3.33
CA GLU A 116 -6.90 -13.94 2.95
C GLU A 116 -7.27 -13.21 1.66
N ILE A 117 -6.60 -12.08 1.42
CA ILE A 117 -6.69 -11.35 0.16
C ILE A 117 -5.64 -11.90 -0.78
N SER A 118 -6.08 -12.43 -1.94
CA SER A 118 -5.18 -12.94 -2.97
C SER A 118 -5.09 -11.94 -4.09
N LEU A 119 -3.88 -11.42 -4.33
CA LEU A 119 -3.57 -10.56 -5.48
C LEU A 119 -2.91 -11.43 -6.55
N TYR A 120 -3.53 -11.52 -7.71
CA TYR A 120 -3.03 -12.34 -8.79
C TYR A 120 -2.27 -11.50 -9.81
N PHE A 121 -1.03 -11.89 -10.07
CA PHE A 121 -0.16 -11.30 -11.09
C PHE A 121 -0.05 -12.27 -12.27
N LEU A 122 0.27 -11.74 -13.45
CA LEU A 122 0.30 -12.55 -14.67
C LEU A 122 1.45 -13.54 -14.70
N SER A 123 2.55 -13.27 -13.99
CA SER A 123 3.74 -14.12 -14.03
C SER A 123 4.40 -14.24 -12.66
N TYR A 124 5.24 -15.25 -12.50
CA TYR A 124 6.08 -15.40 -11.31
C TYR A 124 7.05 -14.23 -11.15
N LYS A 125 7.51 -13.65 -12.25
CA LYS A 125 8.39 -12.49 -12.22
C LYS A 125 7.70 -11.31 -11.57
N ASP A 126 6.49 -10.98 -12.01
CA ASP A 126 5.73 -9.86 -11.46
C ASP A 126 5.36 -10.12 -10.01
N ARG A 127 4.97 -11.35 -9.68
CA ARG A 127 4.72 -11.75 -8.29
C ARG A 127 5.96 -11.51 -7.42
N GLY A 128 7.14 -11.90 -7.91
CA GLY A 128 8.40 -11.71 -7.20
C GLY A 128 8.70 -10.24 -6.94
N ILE A 129 8.44 -9.38 -7.92
CA ILE A 129 8.61 -7.93 -7.77
C ILE A 129 7.63 -7.39 -6.71
N ALA A 130 6.39 -7.86 -6.75
CA ALA A 130 5.36 -7.42 -5.79
C ALA A 130 5.68 -7.82 -4.36
N ILE A 131 6.21 -9.02 -4.15
CA ILE A 131 6.60 -9.51 -2.82
C ILE A 131 7.81 -8.75 -2.28
N GLY A 132 8.73 -8.39 -3.17
CA GLY A 132 9.98 -7.75 -2.82
C GLY A 132 11.04 -8.75 -2.37
N ARG A 133 12.26 -8.25 -2.20
CA ARG A 133 13.38 -9.08 -1.77
C ARG A 133 13.04 -9.74 -0.42
N ARG A 134 13.17 -11.07 -0.35
CA ARG A 134 12.91 -11.87 0.86
C ARG A 134 11.48 -11.69 1.40
N GLY A 135 10.55 -11.24 0.56
CA GLY A 135 9.19 -10.96 0.98
C GLY A 135 9.04 -9.75 1.89
N GLU A 136 10.04 -8.87 1.95
CA GLU A 136 10.04 -7.73 2.86
C GLU A 136 8.95 -6.71 2.56
N TYR A 137 8.68 -6.47 1.27
CA TYR A 137 7.66 -5.48 0.91
C TYR A 137 6.26 -5.94 1.28
N ILE A 138 5.89 -7.19 0.96
CA ILE A 138 4.56 -7.69 1.30
C ILE A 138 4.36 -7.80 2.81
N LYS A 139 5.39 -8.15 3.56
CA LYS A 139 5.35 -8.13 5.03
C LYS A 139 5.10 -6.73 5.54
N CYS A 140 5.78 -5.75 4.96
CA CYS A 140 5.61 -4.34 5.32
C CYS A 140 4.18 -3.86 5.04
N LEU A 141 3.61 -4.20 3.89
CA LEU A 141 2.25 -3.83 3.54
C LEU A 141 1.23 -4.43 4.51
N ASN A 142 1.41 -5.69 4.89
CA ASN A 142 0.53 -6.32 5.87
C ASN A 142 0.62 -5.64 7.24
N GLU A 143 1.81 -5.28 7.67
CA GLU A 143 1.99 -4.53 8.92
C GLU A 143 1.36 -3.14 8.82
N LEU A 144 1.54 -2.45 7.70
CA LEU A 144 0.93 -1.15 7.47
C LEU A 144 -0.60 -1.23 7.59
N CYS A 145 -1.20 -2.20 6.91
CA CYS A 145 -2.65 -2.38 6.94
C CYS A 145 -3.15 -2.68 8.35
N GLN A 146 -2.45 -3.51 9.10
CA GLN A 146 -2.85 -3.86 10.47
C GLN A 146 -2.73 -2.69 11.44
N ARG A 147 -1.68 -1.87 11.29
CA ARG A 147 -1.38 -0.81 12.27
C ARG A 147 -2.02 0.53 11.93
N TYR A 148 -2.20 0.84 10.65
CA TYR A 148 -2.56 2.19 10.22
C TYR A 148 -3.88 2.29 9.48
N ILE A 149 -4.49 1.17 9.07
CA ILE A 149 -5.72 1.18 8.28
C ILE A 149 -6.90 0.74 9.16
N ILE A 150 -7.94 1.57 9.18
CA ILE A 150 -9.21 1.23 9.81
C ILE A 150 -10.26 1.11 8.72
N LEU A 151 -10.79 -0.08 8.55
CA LEU A 151 -11.87 -0.33 7.59
C LEU A 151 -13.21 0.08 8.17
N GLU A 152 -14.16 0.36 7.30
CA GLU A 152 -15.51 0.76 7.68
C GLU A 152 -16.19 -0.26 8.60
N ASN A 153 -15.95 -1.56 8.38
CA ASN A 153 -16.50 -2.64 9.21
C ASN A 153 -15.78 -2.80 10.56
N LYS A 154 -14.74 -2.01 10.83
CA LYS A 154 -13.95 -2.03 12.08
C LYS A 154 -13.18 -3.32 12.33
N ILE A 155 -13.13 -4.24 11.37
CA ILE A 155 -12.35 -5.48 11.47
C ILE A 155 -10.96 -5.23 10.87
N THR A 156 -9.92 -5.80 11.50
CA THR A 156 -8.54 -5.71 10.97
C THR A 156 -8.50 -6.25 9.55
N PRO A 157 -7.84 -5.55 8.62
CA PRO A 157 -7.71 -6.04 7.24
C PRO A 157 -7.13 -7.45 7.17
N LEU A 158 -7.65 -8.25 6.24
CA LEU A 158 -7.15 -9.59 5.99
C LEU A 158 -5.72 -9.53 5.48
N GLU A 159 -4.96 -10.60 5.70
CA GLU A 159 -3.59 -10.71 5.20
C GLU A 159 -3.58 -10.72 3.68
N ILE A 160 -2.64 -9.99 3.10
CA ILE A 160 -2.46 -9.90 1.65
C ILE A 160 -1.42 -10.93 1.22
N LYS A 161 -1.77 -11.74 0.22
CA LYS A 161 -0.87 -12.70 -0.43
C LYS A 161 -0.77 -12.40 -1.90
N CYS A 162 0.44 -12.46 -2.45
CA CYS A 162 0.66 -12.30 -3.88
C CYS A 162 0.81 -13.67 -4.53
N LYS A 163 0.07 -13.88 -5.61
CA LYS A 163 0.01 -15.16 -6.34
C LYS A 163 0.24 -14.93 -7.83
N ALA A 164 0.68 -15.94 -8.52
CA ALA A 164 0.86 -15.92 -9.98
C ALA A 164 -0.16 -16.83 -10.65
N LEU A 165 -0.59 -16.46 -11.85
CA LEU A 165 -1.55 -17.25 -12.63
C LEU A 165 -0.91 -18.49 -13.25
N ASP A 166 0.37 -18.44 -13.63
CA ASP A 166 1.09 -19.56 -14.26
C ASP A 166 1.77 -20.50 -13.27
#